data_dadf26a8fa2553d6abae5cfe90d08185
#
_entry.id   dadf26a8fa2553d6abae5cfe90d08185
#
_cell.length_a   1.000
_cell.length_b   1.000
_cell.length_c   1.000
_cell.angle_alpha   90.00
_cell.angle_beta   90.00
_cell.angle_gamma   90.00
#
_symmetry.space_group_name_H-M   'P 1'
#
loop_
_entity.id
_entity.type
_entity.pdbx_description
1 polymer ?
#
loop_
_entity_poly.entity_id
_entity_poly.type
_entity_poly.pdbx_seq_one_letter_code
_entity_poly.pdbx_strand_id
1 'polypeptide(L)'
;FNPIHTSTRGARISGLAAPLVHGMWLSATAQHAVQALDEKGAHYEIAGWTYNMYGMVQLDDTVEISVERVGKVRHGGMTLEVTCRIDGQLVSRGTALVRAPRAAFVYPGQGIQKQGMVLDERAKSAAARDVWERADKLTRSKLGFSILGLVRDNPKELTANGVTYRHPEGLLNLTQFTQVALATVAFAQTARLREAGADIWPAYFAGHSLGEYNALSAFADVIPLETVLELVFHRGSTMHHLIERDAQGRSNYRMGALRPNQFGVDDAHVKEYVESVAKASGEFLEIVNYNLAGQQYAIAGTIAGLKALKADSARRVAAFGGKPAFMLVPGIDVPFHSTLLRKGVPEFRDKLDALLPAYIDYRGRLVDRYIPNLVATPFEMTKEFAAKILEAVPSERIKAVLDDPAVWDSYAADDQKLGRLLLTELLSWQFASPVRWIETQALLFGQREQGGLGVEEYVEVGLGNAPTLANLGTKTLRLPEFAGNDTVVYNVGRDEGRVYMTDTDSLVPDDEPEEAAASAPVETAPAGGSAVAKLGSGAAPANAATEAAQTTDGSVAGQSTGLSASSRGLQ
;
A
#
# COMPACT_ATOMS: atom_id res chain seq x y z
N PHE A 1 -44.02 25.27 -6.48
CA PHE A 1 -42.85 26.20 -6.53
C PHE A 1 -43.12 27.37 -5.59
N ASN A 2 -42.19 27.62 -4.62
CA ASN A 2 -42.29 28.78 -3.76
C ASN A 2 -41.83 30.04 -4.49
N PRO A 3 -42.68 31.11 -4.64
CA PRO A 3 -42.34 32.29 -5.40
C PRO A 3 -41.10 33.05 -4.89
N ILE A 4 -40.69 32.86 -3.67
CA ILE A 4 -39.47 33.49 -3.10
C ILE A 4 -38.18 33.04 -3.82
N HIS A 5 -38.20 31.87 -4.47
CA HIS A 5 -37.04 31.32 -5.18
C HIS A 5 -37.08 31.64 -6.70
N THR A 6 -38.25 32.02 -7.24
CA THR A 6 -38.44 32.08 -8.70
C THR A 6 -38.89 33.43 -9.22
N SER A 7 -39.24 34.37 -8.32
CA SER A 7 -39.82 35.65 -8.73
C SER A 7 -39.33 36.80 -7.86
N THR A 8 -38.80 37.83 -8.46
CA THR A 8 -38.42 39.08 -7.76
C THR A 8 -39.61 39.72 -7.04
N ARG A 9 -40.82 39.63 -7.62
CA ARG A 9 -42.04 40.11 -6.97
C ARG A 9 -42.40 39.29 -5.73
N GLY A 10 -42.28 37.96 -5.83
CA GLY A 10 -42.51 37.06 -4.69
C GLY A 10 -41.50 37.29 -3.58
N ALA A 11 -40.21 37.46 -3.91
CA ALA A 11 -39.15 37.78 -2.97
C ALA A 11 -39.43 39.11 -2.24
N ARG A 12 -39.80 40.16 -2.97
CA ARG A 12 -40.12 41.49 -2.39
C ARG A 12 -41.33 41.49 -1.46
N ILE A 13 -42.37 40.72 -1.80
CA ILE A 13 -43.54 40.54 -0.90
C ILE A 13 -43.12 39.92 0.42
N SER A 14 -42.08 39.06 0.41
CA SER A 14 -41.50 38.43 1.58
C SER A 14 -40.40 39.24 2.26
N GLY A 15 -40.21 40.53 1.85
CA GLY A 15 -39.21 41.42 2.44
C GLY A 15 -37.78 41.22 1.96
N LEU A 16 -37.59 40.49 0.88
CA LEU A 16 -36.27 40.16 0.33
C LEU A 16 -35.91 41.06 -0.85
N ALA A 17 -34.65 41.42 -1.00
CA ALA A 17 -34.17 42.27 -2.10
C ALA A 17 -34.16 41.52 -3.43
N ALA A 18 -33.82 40.23 -3.42
CA ALA A 18 -33.75 39.34 -4.59
C ALA A 18 -34.30 37.92 -4.24
N PRO A 19 -34.62 37.10 -5.25
CA PRO A 19 -34.99 35.71 -5.02
C PRO A 19 -33.87 34.95 -4.28
N LEU A 20 -34.29 34.06 -3.36
CA LEU A 20 -33.37 33.21 -2.64
C LEU A 20 -32.95 31.98 -3.45
N VAL A 21 -31.71 31.60 -3.35
CA VAL A 21 -31.25 30.27 -3.77
C VAL A 21 -31.93 29.22 -2.89
N HIS A 22 -32.43 28.15 -3.52
CA HIS A 22 -33.04 27.06 -2.77
C HIS A 22 -31.97 26.34 -1.94
N GLY A 23 -32.16 26.22 -0.63
CA GLY A 23 -31.16 25.65 0.28
C GLY A 23 -30.74 24.23 -0.07
N MET A 24 -31.67 23.39 -0.59
CA MET A 24 -31.33 22.05 -1.07
C MET A 24 -30.42 22.06 -2.32
N TRP A 25 -30.52 23.10 -3.15
CA TRP A 25 -29.62 23.26 -4.28
C TRP A 25 -28.19 23.58 -3.79
N LEU A 26 -28.05 24.47 -2.79
CA LEU A 26 -26.76 24.76 -2.17
C LEU A 26 -26.17 23.52 -1.50
N SER A 27 -27.00 22.74 -0.79
CA SER A 27 -26.59 21.47 -0.20
C SER A 27 -26.06 20.49 -1.24
N ALA A 28 -26.74 20.33 -2.36
CA ALA A 28 -26.31 19.47 -3.47
C ALA A 28 -24.99 19.96 -4.10
N THR A 29 -24.84 21.27 -4.26
CA THR A 29 -23.60 21.89 -4.75
C THR A 29 -22.43 21.64 -3.80
N ALA A 30 -22.65 21.75 -2.50
CA ALA A 30 -21.66 21.42 -1.48
C ALA A 30 -21.24 19.93 -1.50
N GLN A 31 -22.18 19.00 -1.74
CA GLN A 31 -21.86 17.61 -1.95
C GLN A 31 -20.99 17.38 -3.20
N HIS A 32 -21.33 18.06 -4.30
CA HIS A 32 -20.53 18.00 -5.52
C HIS A 32 -19.10 18.52 -5.29
N ALA A 33 -18.94 19.60 -4.50
CA ALA A 33 -17.63 20.11 -4.15
C ALA A 33 -16.80 19.07 -3.39
N VAL A 34 -17.40 18.33 -2.47
CA VAL A 34 -16.73 17.22 -1.75
C VAL A 34 -16.27 16.13 -2.71
N GLN A 35 -17.14 15.72 -3.62
CA GLN A 35 -16.82 14.65 -4.57
C GLN A 35 -15.76 15.04 -5.62
N ALA A 36 -15.61 16.34 -5.87
CA ALA A 36 -14.68 16.88 -6.88
C ALA A 36 -13.30 17.27 -6.31
N LEU A 37 -13.07 17.09 -5.02
CA LEU A 37 -11.91 17.67 -4.33
C LEU A 37 -10.60 16.93 -4.48
N ASP A 38 -10.55 15.78 -5.12
CA ASP A 38 -9.31 15.05 -5.18
C ASP A 38 -8.47 15.43 -6.40
N GLU A 39 -7.35 16.10 -6.15
CA GLU A 39 -6.34 16.45 -7.16
C GLU A 39 -5.72 15.22 -7.84
N LYS A 40 -5.86 14.03 -7.26
CA LYS A 40 -5.33 12.76 -7.79
C LYS A 40 -6.41 11.86 -8.40
N GLY A 41 -7.65 12.34 -8.53
CA GLY A 41 -8.75 11.61 -9.17
C GLY A 41 -9.46 10.58 -8.29
N ALA A 42 -9.13 10.47 -6.98
CA ALA A 42 -9.90 9.63 -6.08
C ALA A 42 -11.22 10.32 -5.72
N HIS A 43 -12.32 9.66 -6.03
CA HIS A 43 -13.66 10.19 -5.77
C HIS A 43 -14.08 9.84 -4.34
N TYR A 44 -14.38 10.88 -3.54
CA TYR A 44 -14.96 10.68 -2.22
C TYR A 44 -16.41 10.26 -2.34
N GLU A 45 -16.72 9.01 -2.01
CA GLU A 45 -18.10 8.53 -1.95
C GLU A 45 -18.72 8.86 -0.60
N ILE A 46 -19.75 9.71 -0.62
CA ILE A 46 -20.45 10.17 0.57
C ILE A 46 -21.42 9.07 1.03
N ALA A 47 -21.17 8.50 2.22
CA ALA A 47 -22.01 7.52 2.87
C ALA A 47 -23.06 8.16 3.81
N GLY A 48 -22.80 9.38 4.28
CA GLY A 48 -23.69 10.14 5.15
C GLY A 48 -23.51 11.64 4.93
N TRP A 49 -24.60 12.39 5.05
CA TRP A 49 -24.62 13.83 4.85
C TRP A 49 -25.54 14.53 5.82
N THR A 50 -25.02 15.53 6.52
CA THR A 50 -25.82 16.50 7.28
C THR A 50 -25.55 17.90 6.75
N TYR A 51 -26.56 18.77 6.80
CA TYR A 51 -26.41 20.12 6.29
C TYR A 51 -27.31 21.09 7.04
N ASN A 52 -26.72 22.14 7.59
CA ASN A 52 -27.39 23.17 8.34
C ASN A 52 -27.27 24.50 7.60
N MET A 53 -28.36 25.26 7.52
CA MET A 53 -28.45 26.58 6.89
C MET A 53 -28.58 27.64 7.98
N TYR A 54 -27.69 28.60 7.98
CA TYR A 54 -27.64 29.68 8.99
C TYR A 54 -27.98 31.04 8.37
N GLY A 55 -27.72 31.22 7.09
CA GLY A 55 -27.94 32.46 6.36
C GLY A 55 -28.70 32.26 5.07
N MET A 56 -29.20 33.37 4.52
CA MET A 56 -29.88 33.41 3.23
C MET A 56 -28.84 33.62 2.12
N VAL A 57 -28.96 32.87 1.04
CA VAL A 57 -28.19 33.05 -0.19
C VAL A 57 -29.11 33.59 -1.25
N GLN A 58 -28.81 34.76 -1.82
CA GLN A 58 -29.58 35.39 -2.87
C GLN A 58 -28.99 35.05 -4.24
N LEU A 59 -29.75 35.28 -5.30
CA LEU A 59 -29.20 35.19 -6.66
C LEU A 59 -28.08 36.24 -6.81
N ASP A 60 -27.04 35.83 -7.52
CA ASP A 60 -25.81 36.61 -7.78
C ASP A 60 -24.83 36.72 -6.56
N ASP A 61 -25.14 36.12 -5.41
CA ASP A 61 -24.15 35.99 -4.35
C ASP A 61 -23.03 35.04 -4.79
N THR A 62 -21.80 35.40 -4.40
CA THR A 62 -20.64 34.53 -4.56
C THR A 62 -20.46 33.72 -3.28
N VAL A 63 -20.60 32.40 -3.38
CA VAL A 63 -20.44 31.48 -2.24
C VAL A 63 -19.07 30.83 -2.32
N GLU A 64 -18.26 31.03 -1.31
CA GLU A 64 -17.02 30.30 -1.08
C GLU A 64 -17.34 28.97 -0.37
N ILE A 65 -16.89 27.85 -0.95
CA ILE A 65 -17.05 26.51 -0.35
C ILE A 65 -15.69 25.99 0.04
N SER A 66 -15.51 25.76 1.35
CA SER A 66 -14.31 25.13 1.90
C SER A 66 -14.64 23.74 2.41
N VAL A 67 -13.72 22.79 2.23
CA VAL A 67 -13.86 21.42 2.70
C VAL A 67 -12.60 21.02 3.46
N GLU A 68 -12.79 20.57 4.69
CA GLU A 68 -11.71 20.18 5.60
C GLU A 68 -11.96 18.78 6.17
N ARG A 69 -10.89 17.99 6.35
CA ARG A 69 -10.98 16.73 7.07
C ARG A 69 -10.92 17.02 8.57
N VAL A 70 -12.00 16.70 9.27
CA VAL A 70 -12.14 16.92 10.71
C VAL A 70 -12.10 15.64 11.53
N GLY A 71 -12.08 14.48 10.88
CA GLY A 71 -12.03 13.20 11.59
C GLY A 71 -11.64 12.03 10.71
N LYS A 72 -11.08 10.99 11.36
CA LYS A 72 -10.81 9.68 10.79
C LYS A 72 -11.82 8.68 11.33
N VAL A 73 -12.28 7.80 10.48
CA VAL A 73 -13.15 6.69 10.89
C VAL A 73 -12.28 5.44 11.07
N ARG A 74 -12.44 4.76 12.19
CA ARG A 74 -11.68 3.54 12.47
C ARG A 74 -11.84 2.52 11.34
N HIS A 75 -10.72 1.94 10.89
CA HIS A 75 -10.62 0.99 9.78
C HIS A 75 -10.95 1.56 8.40
N GLY A 76 -10.88 2.87 8.25
CA GLY A 76 -11.00 3.58 6.97
C GLY A 76 -12.20 4.50 6.92
N GLY A 77 -12.16 5.39 5.95
CA GLY A 77 -13.11 6.48 5.83
C GLY A 77 -12.70 7.72 6.62
N MET A 78 -13.45 8.79 6.43
CA MET A 78 -13.18 10.07 7.06
C MET A 78 -14.45 10.89 7.21
N THR A 79 -14.40 11.87 8.11
CA THR A 79 -15.42 12.91 8.25
C THR A 79 -14.85 14.22 7.70
N LEU A 80 -15.57 14.81 6.76
CA LEU A 80 -15.25 16.11 6.20
C LEU A 80 -16.27 17.14 6.68
N GLU A 81 -15.80 18.32 7.03
CA GLU A 81 -16.63 19.49 7.25
C GLU A 81 -16.65 20.34 5.99
N VAL A 82 -17.84 20.80 5.60
CA VAL A 82 -18.05 21.67 4.46
C VAL A 82 -18.67 22.97 4.94
N THR A 83 -17.97 24.08 4.75
CA THR A 83 -18.49 25.40 5.08
C THR A 83 -18.74 26.21 3.83
N CYS A 84 -19.89 26.91 3.80
CA CYS A 84 -20.22 27.86 2.75
C CYS A 84 -20.27 29.26 3.35
N ARG A 85 -19.52 30.20 2.75
CA ARG A 85 -19.41 31.58 3.24
C ARG A 85 -19.74 32.59 2.12
N ILE A 86 -20.30 33.73 2.49
CA ILE A 86 -20.48 34.91 1.62
C ILE A 86 -19.80 36.07 2.32
N ASP A 87 -18.83 36.71 1.69
CA ASP A 87 -18.04 37.81 2.28
C ASP A 87 -17.47 37.48 3.67
N GLY A 88 -17.00 36.22 3.83
CA GLY A 88 -16.44 35.70 5.08
C GLY A 88 -17.49 35.26 6.12
N GLN A 89 -18.79 35.54 5.92
CA GLN A 89 -19.85 35.15 6.86
C GLN A 89 -20.36 33.74 6.53
N LEU A 90 -20.47 32.89 7.57
CA LEU A 90 -20.97 31.54 7.44
C LEU A 90 -22.47 31.54 7.10
N VAL A 91 -22.84 30.97 5.96
CA VAL A 91 -24.24 30.84 5.52
C VAL A 91 -24.76 29.41 5.65
N SER A 92 -23.87 28.43 5.59
CA SER A 92 -24.24 27.01 5.83
C SER A 92 -23.02 26.18 6.17
N ARG A 93 -23.27 25.05 6.84
CA ARG A 93 -22.25 24.05 7.22
C ARG A 93 -22.82 22.66 7.04
N GLY A 94 -22.04 21.79 6.42
CA GLY A 94 -22.37 20.38 6.25
C GLY A 94 -21.28 19.49 6.82
N THR A 95 -21.65 18.25 7.12
CA THR A 95 -20.70 17.19 7.46
C THR A 95 -20.92 16.02 6.49
N ALA A 96 -19.85 15.63 5.81
CA ALA A 96 -19.83 14.46 4.95
C ALA A 96 -19.12 13.32 5.67
N LEU A 97 -19.81 12.19 5.83
CA LEU A 97 -19.18 10.91 6.15
C LEU A 97 -18.78 10.24 4.83
N VAL A 98 -17.50 10.09 4.61
CA VAL A 98 -16.94 9.47 3.40
C VAL A 98 -16.59 8.03 3.71
N ARG A 99 -17.03 7.09 2.86
CA ARG A 99 -16.70 5.67 3.03
C ARG A 99 -15.20 5.39 2.88
N ALA A 100 -14.76 4.28 3.45
CA ALA A 100 -13.44 3.76 3.16
C ALA A 100 -13.32 3.41 1.66
N PRO A 101 -12.19 3.75 1.00
CA PRO A 101 -11.94 3.31 -0.36
C PRO A 101 -11.74 1.79 -0.40
N ARG A 102 -11.99 1.18 -1.56
CA ARG A 102 -11.56 -0.20 -1.82
C ARG A 102 -10.04 -0.20 -1.93
N ALA A 103 -9.37 -0.60 -0.86
CA ALA A 103 -7.93 -0.56 -0.77
C ALA A 103 -7.28 -1.93 -0.96
N ALA A 104 -6.05 -1.92 -1.46
CA ALA A 104 -5.13 -3.04 -1.42
C ALA A 104 -3.84 -2.63 -0.70
N PHE A 105 -3.48 -3.37 0.34
CA PHE A 105 -2.20 -3.22 1.03
C PHE A 105 -1.21 -4.24 0.50
N VAL A 106 -0.08 -3.77 0.00
CA VAL A 106 0.92 -4.62 -0.63
C VAL A 106 2.27 -4.50 0.07
N TYR A 107 2.94 -5.64 0.21
CA TYR A 107 4.17 -5.76 0.97
C TYR A 107 5.32 -6.19 0.06
N PRO A 108 6.41 -5.41 -0.02
CA PRO A 108 7.55 -5.73 -0.88
C PRO A 108 8.38 -6.89 -0.34
N GLY A 109 9.11 -7.53 -1.25
CA GLY A 109 10.09 -8.56 -0.93
C GLY A 109 11.47 -8.00 -0.61
N GLN A 110 12.48 -8.87 -0.74
CA GLN A 110 13.89 -8.53 -0.56
C GLN A 110 14.38 -7.59 -1.67
N GLY A 111 15.44 -6.84 -1.38
CA GLY A 111 16.06 -5.89 -2.31
C GLY A 111 15.91 -4.44 -1.88
N ILE A 112 15.09 -4.15 -0.86
CA ILE A 112 14.88 -2.82 -0.31
C ILE A 112 15.65 -2.58 0.99
N GLN A 113 16.23 -3.63 1.58
CA GLN A 113 16.89 -3.57 2.89
C GLN A 113 18.03 -2.56 2.91
N LYS A 114 18.12 -1.83 4.01
CA LYS A 114 19.10 -0.79 4.22
C LYS A 114 19.48 -0.71 5.69
N GLN A 115 20.75 -0.44 5.96
CA GLN A 115 21.21 -0.19 7.32
C GLN A 115 20.42 0.95 7.96
N GLY A 116 19.93 0.74 9.19
CA GLY A 116 19.16 1.72 9.95
C GLY A 116 17.68 1.85 9.52
N MET A 117 17.20 1.05 8.55
CA MET A 117 15.84 1.16 8.01
C MET A 117 14.78 1.11 9.11
N VAL A 118 13.85 2.07 9.07
CA VAL A 118 12.64 2.13 9.92
C VAL A 118 12.92 2.19 11.44
N LEU A 119 14.17 2.33 11.88
CA LEU A 119 14.48 2.49 13.31
C LEU A 119 13.93 3.81 13.88
N ASP A 120 13.76 4.83 13.07
CA ASP A 120 13.14 6.11 13.41
C ASP A 120 11.64 5.99 13.76
N GLU A 121 10.94 5.00 13.23
CA GLU A 121 9.55 4.69 13.58
C GLU A 121 9.36 4.44 15.08
N ARG A 122 10.39 3.95 15.78
CA ARG A 122 10.39 3.76 17.24
C ARG A 122 10.19 5.05 18.03
N ALA A 123 10.60 6.19 17.46
CA ALA A 123 10.37 7.50 18.05
C ALA A 123 8.98 8.06 17.73
N LYS A 124 8.43 7.68 16.59
CA LYS A 124 7.15 8.19 16.07
C LYS A 124 5.93 7.41 16.60
N SER A 125 6.11 6.15 17.01
CA SER A 125 5.03 5.23 17.38
C SER A 125 5.43 4.32 18.53
N ALA A 126 4.59 4.27 19.56
CA ALA A 126 4.77 3.35 20.68
C ALA A 126 4.53 1.90 20.24
N ALA A 127 3.55 1.67 19.38
CA ALA A 127 3.26 0.35 18.82
C ALA A 127 4.42 -0.17 17.94
N ALA A 128 5.03 0.69 17.12
CA ALA A 128 6.22 0.32 16.35
C ALA A 128 7.42 0.00 17.25
N ARG A 129 7.59 0.73 18.35
CA ARG A 129 8.64 0.45 19.35
C ARG A 129 8.45 -0.91 19.99
N ASP A 130 7.24 -1.25 20.42
CA ASP A 130 6.91 -2.57 20.99
C ASP A 130 7.26 -3.70 20.01
N VAL A 131 6.94 -3.54 18.72
CA VAL A 131 7.30 -4.52 17.69
C VAL A 131 8.81 -4.75 17.64
N TRP A 132 9.62 -3.69 17.61
CA TRP A 132 11.07 -3.82 17.57
C TRP A 132 11.64 -4.49 18.84
N GLU A 133 11.09 -4.17 20.02
CA GLU A 133 11.52 -4.76 21.31
C GLU A 133 11.16 -6.24 21.39
N ARG A 134 9.94 -6.62 20.98
CA ARG A 134 9.51 -8.02 20.93
C ARG A 134 10.32 -8.82 19.92
N ALA A 135 10.56 -8.26 18.73
CA ALA A 135 11.39 -8.89 17.71
C ALA A 135 12.83 -9.11 18.21
N ASP A 136 13.43 -8.12 18.85
CA ASP A 136 14.79 -8.23 19.40
C ASP A 136 14.88 -9.27 20.52
N LYS A 137 13.88 -9.32 21.41
CA LYS A 137 13.77 -10.34 22.44
C LYS A 137 13.71 -11.76 21.86
N LEU A 138 12.86 -11.96 20.83
CA LEU A 138 12.73 -13.24 20.17
C LEU A 138 14.03 -13.65 19.47
N THR A 139 14.59 -12.78 18.65
CA THR A 139 15.79 -13.10 17.86
C THR A 139 16.98 -13.40 18.74
N ARG A 140 17.14 -12.69 19.87
CA ARG A 140 18.17 -13.01 20.87
C ARG A 140 17.97 -14.38 21.52
N SER A 141 16.73 -14.69 21.93
CA SER A 141 16.45 -15.91 22.67
C SER A 141 16.39 -17.17 21.81
N LYS A 142 15.86 -17.06 20.59
CA LYS A 142 15.62 -18.20 19.69
C LYS A 142 16.67 -18.32 18.59
N LEU A 143 17.06 -17.21 17.98
CA LEU A 143 17.91 -17.19 16.79
C LEU A 143 19.37 -16.82 17.11
N GLY A 144 19.66 -16.37 18.34
CA GLY A 144 21.01 -16.11 18.84
C GLY A 144 21.62 -14.79 18.37
N PHE A 145 20.80 -13.82 17.88
CA PHE A 145 21.29 -12.50 17.46
C PHE A 145 20.31 -11.39 17.79
N SER A 146 20.80 -10.14 17.84
CA SER A 146 19.96 -8.96 17.99
C SER A 146 19.53 -8.44 16.64
N ILE A 147 18.20 -8.39 16.38
CA ILE A 147 17.68 -7.77 15.15
C ILE A 147 17.90 -6.25 15.15
N LEU A 148 17.79 -5.60 16.31
CA LEU A 148 18.09 -4.16 16.44
C LEU A 148 19.56 -3.88 16.13
N GLY A 149 20.48 -4.68 16.67
CA GLY A 149 21.90 -4.58 16.37
C GLY A 149 22.21 -4.85 14.90
N LEU A 150 21.60 -5.89 14.34
CA LEU A 150 21.76 -6.26 12.94
C LEU A 150 21.34 -5.12 11.99
N VAL A 151 20.16 -4.53 12.21
CA VAL A 151 19.64 -3.45 11.34
C VAL A 151 20.42 -2.16 11.54
N ARG A 152 20.78 -1.82 12.79
CA ARG A 152 21.52 -0.60 13.10
C ARG A 152 22.93 -0.61 12.54
N ASP A 153 23.65 -1.72 12.72
CA ASP A 153 25.09 -1.79 12.51
C ASP A 153 25.47 -2.50 11.21
N ASN A 154 24.58 -3.34 10.64
CA ASN A 154 24.83 -4.21 9.49
C ASN A 154 26.21 -4.89 9.54
N PRO A 155 26.51 -5.69 10.59
CA PRO A 155 27.83 -6.27 10.79
C PRO A 155 28.18 -7.22 9.64
N LYS A 156 29.47 -7.31 9.33
CA LYS A 156 29.99 -8.23 8.30
C LYS A 156 30.15 -9.66 8.77
N GLU A 157 30.17 -9.85 10.07
CA GLU A 157 30.30 -11.15 10.73
C GLU A 157 29.49 -11.17 12.01
N LEU A 158 28.86 -12.31 12.28
CA LEU A 158 28.09 -12.58 13.49
C LEU A 158 28.10 -14.08 13.79
N THR A 159 28.28 -14.44 15.03
CA THR A 159 28.06 -15.82 15.51
C THR A 159 26.72 -15.90 16.22
N ALA A 160 25.83 -16.75 15.72
CA ALA A 160 24.51 -17.00 16.28
C ALA A 160 24.28 -18.50 16.44
N ASN A 161 23.90 -18.94 17.64
CA ASN A 161 23.68 -20.35 17.97
C ASN A 161 24.83 -21.28 17.53
N GLY A 162 26.09 -20.84 17.71
CA GLY A 162 27.30 -21.60 17.37
C GLY A 162 27.66 -21.60 15.88
N VAL A 163 26.89 -20.94 15.02
CA VAL A 163 27.17 -20.79 13.58
C VAL A 163 27.69 -19.38 13.32
N THR A 164 28.81 -19.26 12.61
CA THR A 164 29.38 -17.97 12.19
C THR A 164 28.96 -17.65 10.77
N TYR A 165 28.27 -16.53 10.62
CA TYR A 165 27.79 -15.98 9.35
C TYR A 165 28.69 -14.83 8.90
N ARG A 166 28.98 -14.74 7.62
CA ARG A 166 29.82 -13.69 7.02
C ARG A 166 29.26 -13.20 5.71
N HIS A 167 29.31 -11.89 5.50
CA HIS A 167 29.02 -11.28 4.20
C HIS A 167 29.83 -10.00 4.02
N PRO A 168 30.50 -9.79 2.87
CA PRO A 168 31.42 -8.65 2.66
C PRO A 168 30.72 -7.29 2.74
N GLU A 169 29.44 -7.22 2.39
CA GLU A 169 28.61 -6.00 2.39
C GLU A 169 27.68 -5.91 3.62
N GLY A 170 27.87 -6.78 4.60
CA GLY A 170 27.04 -6.85 5.80
C GLY A 170 25.93 -7.89 5.73
N LEU A 171 25.54 -8.38 6.89
CA LEU A 171 24.63 -9.54 7.06
C LEU A 171 23.18 -9.25 6.64
N LEU A 172 22.78 -7.97 6.48
CA LEU A 172 21.50 -7.62 5.86
C LEU A 172 21.39 -8.10 4.40
N ASN A 173 22.50 -8.54 3.78
CA ASN A 173 22.52 -9.15 2.44
C ASN A 173 22.46 -10.68 2.46
N LEU A 174 22.48 -11.34 3.62
CA LEU A 174 22.18 -12.75 3.75
C LEU A 174 20.69 -12.96 3.92
N THR A 175 20.09 -13.76 3.04
CA THR A 175 18.63 -13.88 2.91
C THR A 175 17.92 -14.24 4.22
N GLN A 176 18.47 -15.10 5.06
CA GLN A 176 17.87 -15.46 6.36
C GLN A 176 17.78 -14.26 7.32
N PHE A 177 18.76 -13.36 7.32
CA PHE A 177 18.75 -12.14 8.12
C PHE A 177 17.92 -11.02 7.47
N THR A 178 18.01 -10.89 6.15
CA THR A 178 17.20 -9.95 5.38
C THR A 178 15.71 -10.16 5.63
N GLN A 179 15.26 -11.41 5.59
CA GLN A 179 13.85 -11.76 5.76
C GLN A 179 13.35 -11.42 7.16
N VAL A 180 14.11 -11.70 8.21
CA VAL A 180 13.74 -11.34 9.58
C VAL A 180 13.68 -9.83 9.76
N ALA A 181 14.64 -9.10 9.20
CA ALA A 181 14.68 -7.64 9.28
C ALA A 181 13.47 -7.00 8.57
N LEU A 182 13.16 -7.44 7.35
CA LEU A 182 12.03 -6.91 6.58
C LEU A 182 10.67 -7.31 7.16
N ALA A 183 10.55 -8.48 7.77
CA ALA A 183 9.34 -8.86 8.50
C ALA A 183 9.12 -7.96 9.73
N THR A 184 10.18 -7.65 10.47
CA THR A 184 10.11 -6.70 11.60
C THR A 184 9.71 -5.30 11.14
N VAL A 185 10.27 -4.81 10.03
CA VAL A 185 9.91 -3.53 9.41
C VAL A 185 8.43 -3.50 9.04
N ALA A 186 7.94 -4.54 8.36
CA ALA A 186 6.54 -4.62 7.94
C ALA A 186 5.58 -4.56 9.14
N PHE A 187 5.91 -5.27 10.21
CA PHE A 187 5.13 -5.22 11.45
C PHE A 187 5.16 -3.84 12.11
N ALA A 188 6.34 -3.22 12.20
CA ALA A 188 6.50 -1.91 12.80
C ALA A 188 5.70 -0.84 12.04
N GLN A 189 5.77 -0.82 10.72
CA GLN A 189 5.02 0.11 9.88
C GLN A 189 3.51 -0.15 9.96
N THR A 190 3.07 -1.41 9.96
CA THR A 190 1.65 -1.75 10.09
C THR A 190 1.11 -1.41 11.49
N ALA A 191 1.91 -1.63 12.54
CA ALA A 191 1.54 -1.25 13.90
C ALA A 191 1.35 0.27 14.04
N ARG A 192 2.24 1.06 13.43
CA ARG A 192 2.10 2.53 13.37
C ARG A 192 0.84 2.95 12.61
N LEU A 193 0.53 2.32 11.46
CA LEU A 193 -0.70 2.59 10.72
C LEU A 193 -1.94 2.39 11.60
N ARG A 194 -2.00 1.29 12.34
CA ARG A 194 -3.11 0.98 13.25
C ARG A 194 -3.20 1.93 14.43
N GLU A 195 -2.05 2.26 15.05
CA GLU A 195 -1.99 3.23 16.15
C GLU A 195 -2.50 4.59 15.72
N ALA A 196 -2.18 5.02 14.51
CA ALA A 196 -2.65 6.27 13.93
C ALA A 196 -4.11 6.22 13.42
N GLY A 197 -4.79 5.06 13.45
CA GLY A 197 -6.12 4.88 12.88
C GLY A 197 -6.17 5.06 11.36
N ALA A 198 -5.06 4.78 10.68
CA ALA A 198 -4.89 4.95 9.23
C ALA A 198 -4.98 3.63 8.45
N ASP A 199 -5.20 2.51 9.13
CA ASP A 199 -5.46 1.23 8.50
C ASP A 199 -6.88 1.16 7.92
N ILE A 200 -7.01 0.48 6.78
CA ILE A 200 -8.31 0.20 6.16
C ILE A 200 -8.61 -1.29 6.32
N TRP A 201 -9.76 -1.62 6.91
CA TRP A 201 -10.23 -2.98 7.04
C TRP A 201 -11.75 -3.06 6.89
N PRO A 202 -12.30 -3.97 6.08
CA PRO A 202 -11.60 -4.94 5.24
C PRO A 202 -10.92 -4.30 4.03
N ALA A 203 -9.82 -4.91 3.60
CA ALA A 203 -9.11 -4.53 2.38
C ALA A 203 -8.49 -5.77 1.72
N TYR A 204 -8.18 -5.69 0.43
CA TYR A 204 -7.36 -6.70 -0.24
C TYR A 204 -5.92 -6.60 0.23
N PHE A 205 -5.19 -7.70 0.18
CA PHE A 205 -3.77 -7.67 0.49
C PHE A 205 -3.00 -8.75 -0.27
N ALA A 206 -1.79 -8.40 -0.59
CA ALA A 206 -0.84 -9.26 -1.28
C ALA A 206 0.59 -8.90 -0.86
N GLY A 207 1.53 -9.76 -1.15
CA GLY A 207 2.93 -9.45 -0.94
C GLY A 207 3.80 -10.11 -1.99
N HIS A 208 4.85 -9.41 -2.41
CA HIS A 208 5.79 -9.94 -3.39
C HIS A 208 6.83 -10.80 -2.67
N SER A 209 6.91 -12.08 -3.00
CA SER A 209 7.88 -13.02 -2.40
C SER A 209 7.77 -13.05 -0.86
N LEU A 210 8.82 -12.65 -0.14
CA LEU A 210 8.80 -12.49 1.32
C LEU A 210 7.62 -11.63 1.80
N GLY A 211 7.25 -10.63 1.03
CA GLY A 211 6.15 -9.73 1.34
C GLY A 211 4.82 -10.45 1.57
N GLU A 212 4.61 -11.62 0.97
CA GLU A 212 3.41 -12.43 1.19
C GLU A 212 3.30 -12.89 2.66
N TYR A 213 4.41 -13.33 3.26
CA TYR A 213 4.47 -13.66 4.69
C TYR A 213 4.21 -12.43 5.56
N ASN A 214 4.75 -11.27 5.16
CA ASN A 214 4.53 -10.01 5.85
C ASN A 214 3.07 -9.55 5.76
N ALA A 215 2.42 -9.71 4.62
CA ALA A 215 1.02 -9.39 4.42
C ALA A 215 0.10 -10.28 5.28
N LEU A 216 0.34 -11.60 5.30
CA LEU A 216 -0.40 -12.56 6.12
C LEU A 216 -0.21 -12.32 7.62
N SER A 217 0.99 -11.94 8.04
CA SER A 217 1.31 -11.74 9.44
C SER A 217 0.98 -10.32 9.93
N ALA A 218 1.59 -9.30 9.36
CA ALA A 218 1.44 -7.93 9.84
C ALA A 218 0.07 -7.34 9.51
N PHE A 219 -0.47 -7.57 8.29
CA PHE A 219 -1.75 -7.00 7.88
C PHE A 219 -2.94 -7.87 8.26
N ALA A 220 -2.95 -9.14 7.87
CA ALA A 220 -4.08 -10.03 8.15
C ALA A 220 -4.10 -10.56 9.60
N ASP A 221 -2.98 -10.44 10.32
CA ASP A 221 -2.85 -10.85 11.72
C ASP A 221 -3.15 -12.35 11.96
N VAL A 222 -2.81 -13.19 10.96
CA VAL A 222 -3.02 -14.65 11.04
C VAL A 222 -1.77 -15.42 11.45
N ILE A 223 -0.60 -14.81 11.37
CA ILE A 223 0.66 -15.35 11.83
C ILE A 223 1.28 -14.34 12.83
N PRO A 224 1.43 -14.68 14.11
CA PRO A 224 2.03 -13.77 15.10
C PRO A 224 3.45 -13.33 14.71
N LEU A 225 3.88 -12.17 15.21
CA LEU A 225 5.22 -11.62 14.98
C LEU A 225 6.32 -12.64 15.27
N GLU A 226 6.25 -13.27 16.44
CA GLU A 226 7.26 -14.22 16.90
C GLU A 226 7.34 -15.45 15.97
N THR A 227 6.20 -15.92 15.51
CA THR A 227 6.10 -17.06 14.59
C THR A 227 6.64 -16.72 13.21
N VAL A 228 6.27 -15.57 12.65
CA VAL A 228 6.72 -15.21 11.30
C VAL A 228 8.23 -14.97 11.26
N LEU A 229 8.82 -14.37 12.29
CA LEU A 229 10.28 -14.16 12.36
C LEU A 229 11.03 -15.48 12.32
N GLU A 230 10.56 -16.50 13.04
CA GLU A 230 11.13 -17.85 13.03
C GLU A 230 10.91 -18.51 11.66
N LEU A 231 9.70 -18.44 11.09
CA LEU A 231 9.37 -19.01 9.78
C LEU A 231 10.23 -18.42 8.65
N VAL A 232 10.37 -17.10 8.59
CA VAL A 232 11.13 -16.47 7.50
C VAL A 232 12.64 -16.66 7.66
N PHE A 233 13.14 -16.82 8.88
CA PHE A 233 14.52 -17.25 9.12
C PHE A 233 14.76 -18.66 8.55
N HIS A 234 13.88 -19.62 8.85
CA HIS A 234 13.93 -20.97 8.29
C HIS A 234 13.77 -20.95 6.77
N ARG A 235 12.83 -20.14 6.23
CA ARG A 235 12.66 -19.99 4.78
C ARG A 235 13.96 -19.54 4.11
N GLY A 236 14.60 -18.50 4.64
CA GLY A 236 15.88 -18.00 4.12
C GLY A 236 17.01 -19.02 4.25
N SER A 237 17.09 -19.71 5.38
CA SER A 237 18.09 -20.75 5.61
C SER A 237 17.91 -21.94 4.67
N THR A 238 16.69 -22.43 4.47
CA THR A 238 16.38 -23.51 3.53
C THR A 238 16.82 -23.12 2.11
N MET A 239 16.42 -21.95 1.62
CA MET A 239 16.81 -21.50 0.28
C MET A 239 18.33 -21.37 0.11
N HIS A 240 19.03 -20.89 1.15
CA HIS A 240 20.48 -20.75 1.12
C HIS A 240 21.20 -22.10 1.05
N HIS A 241 20.76 -23.08 1.84
CA HIS A 241 21.41 -24.39 1.94
C HIS A 241 21.08 -25.35 0.77
N LEU A 242 19.99 -25.11 0.05
CA LEU A 242 19.61 -25.93 -1.11
C LEU A 242 20.55 -25.83 -2.28
N ILE A 243 21.36 -24.78 -2.36
CA ILE A 243 22.23 -24.47 -3.49
C ILE A 243 23.65 -24.90 -3.18
N GLU A 244 24.23 -25.67 -4.10
CA GLU A 244 25.63 -26.09 -4.01
C GLU A 244 26.57 -24.88 -4.08
N ARG A 245 27.61 -24.92 -3.25
CA ARG A 245 28.60 -23.88 -3.15
C ARG A 245 30.01 -24.46 -3.26
N ASP A 246 30.91 -23.73 -3.89
CA ASP A 246 32.31 -24.09 -3.97
C ASP A 246 33.01 -23.97 -2.59
N ALA A 247 34.28 -24.35 -2.54
CA ALA A 247 35.09 -24.29 -1.30
C ALA A 247 35.23 -22.86 -0.73
N GLN A 248 34.96 -21.83 -1.53
CA GLN A 248 34.94 -20.42 -1.12
C GLN A 248 33.52 -19.93 -0.78
N GLY A 249 32.52 -20.84 -0.75
CA GLY A 249 31.13 -20.53 -0.44
C GLY A 249 30.36 -19.83 -1.57
N ARG A 250 30.87 -19.83 -2.80
CA ARG A 250 30.26 -19.17 -3.96
C ARG A 250 29.32 -20.13 -4.71
N SER A 251 28.17 -19.63 -5.08
CA SER A 251 27.20 -20.35 -5.92
C SER A 251 27.43 -20.06 -7.40
N ASN A 252 27.08 -21.04 -8.26
CA ASN A 252 27.03 -20.85 -9.71
C ASN A 252 25.77 -20.15 -10.21
N TYR A 253 24.89 -19.72 -9.32
CA TYR A 253 23.61 -19.07 -9.69
C TYR A 253 23.61 -17.58 -9.38
N ARG A 254 22.91 -16.83 -10.23
CA ARG A 254 22.66 -15.39 -10.06
C ARG A 254 21.22 -15.10 -10.51
N MET A 255 20.83 -13.85 -10.35
CA MET A 255 19.60 -13.30 -10.90
C MET A 255 19.88 -12.07 -11.75
N GLY A 256 19.07 -11.86 -12.78
CA GLY A 256 19.10 -10.69 -13.64
C GLY A 256 17.74 -10.12 -13.89
N ALA A 257 17.65 -8.84 -14.20
CA ALA A 257 16.46 -8.15 -14.65
C ALA A 257 16.46 -8.04 -16.17
N LEU A 258 15.40 -8.52 -16.81
CA LEU A 258 15.18 -8.49 -18.26
C LEU A 258 14.08 -7.51 -18.62
N ARG A 259 14.30 -6.71 -19.67
CA ARG A 259 13.35 -5.74 -20.25
C ARG A 259 13.10 -6.08 -21.73
N PRO A 260 12.23 -7.02 -22.03
CA PRO A 260 12.06 -7.56 -23.39
C PRO A 260 11.50 -6.53 -24.38
N ASN A 261 10.74 -5.53 -23.93
CA ASN A 261 10.28 -4.42 -24.78
C ASN A 261 11.40 -3.62 -25.45
N GLN A 262 12.63 -3.68 -24.93
CA GLN A 262 13.77 -3.00 -25.53
C GLN A 262 14.28 -3.66 -26.83
N PHE A 263 13.79 -4.86 -27.14
CA PHE A 263 14.07 -5.57 -28.40
C PHE A 263 12.80 -6.18 -29.02
N GLY A 264 11.63 -5.61 -28.71
CA GLY A 264 10.37 -5.92 -29.40
C GLY A 264 9.71 -7.24 -29.01
N VAL A 265 10.05 -7.82 -27.85
CA VAL A 265 9.38 -9.01 -27.30
C VAL A 265 8.35 -8.55 -26.26
N ASP A 266 7.12 -9.02 -26.40
CA ASP A 266 6.00 -8.72 -25.51
C ASP A 266 5.86 -9.77 -24.38
N ASP A 267 4.86 -9.56 -23.52
CA ASP A 267 4.57 -10.45 -22.38
C ASP A 267 4.24 -11.88 -22.81
N ALA A 268 3.53 -12.06 -23.90
CA ALA A 268 3.12 -13.39 -24.39
C ALA A 268 4.31 -14.25 -24.86
N HIS A 269 5.38 -13.62 -25.35
CA HIS A 269 6.52 -14.31 -25.97
C HIS A 269 7.79 -14.31 -25.12
N VAL A 270 7.84 -13.60 -23.98
CA VAL A 270 9.05 -13.51 -23.16
C VAL A 270 9.49 -14.86 -22.60
N LYS A 271 8.54 -15.72 -22.23
CA LYS A 271 8.85 -17.07 -21.72
C LYS A 271 9.53 -17.92 -22.78
N GLU A 272 8.95 -17.98 -23.97
CA GLU A 272 9.52 -18.69 -25.11
C GLU A 272 10.92 -18.16 -25.47
N TYR A 273 11.10 -16.84 -25.43
CA TYR A 273 12.40 -16.22 -25.65
C TYR A 273 13.46 -16.72 -24.66
N VAL A 274 13.18 -16.66 -23.35
CA VAL A 274 14.13 -17.11 -22.31
C VAL A 274 14.43 -18.61 -22.45
N GLU A 275 13.41 -19.44 -22.69
CA GLU A 275 13.55 -20.88 -22.93
C GLU A 275 14.39 -21.18 -24.18
N SER A 276 14.25 -20.39 -25.25
CA SER A 276 15.05 -20.52 -26.46
C SER A 276 16.54 -20.26 -26.20
N VAL A 277 16.87 -19.27 -25.39
CA VAL A 277 18.25 -18.96 -24.99
C VAL A 277 18.80 -20.05 -24.07
N ALA A 278 18.01 -20.56 -23.13
CA ALA A 278 18.38 -21.68 -22.27
C ALA A 278 18.72 -22.91 -23.09
N LYS A 279 17.87 -23.27 -24.05
CA LYS A 279 18.08 -24.41 -24.96
C LYS A 279 19.32 -24.21 -25.82
N ALA A 280 19.53 -23.03 -26.40
CA ALA A 280 20.67 -22.73 -27.26
C ALA A 280 22.01 -22.76 -26.53
N SER A 281 22.02 -22.33 -25.26
CA SER A 281 23.24 -22.32 -24.43
C SER A 281 23.49 -23.62 -23.68
N GLY A 282 22.48 -24.49 -23.53
CA GLY A 282 22.54 -25.69 -22.68
C GLY A 282 22.58 -25.37 -21.18
N GLU A 283 22.24 -24.14 -20.78
CA GLU A 283 22.34 -23.64 -19.42
C GLU A 283 20.97 -23.44 -18.79
N PHE A 284 20.93 -23.45 -17.46
CA PHE A 284 19.70 -23.17 -16.72
C PHE A 284 19.36 -21.68 -16.76
N LEU A 285 18.16 -21.36 -17.23
CA LEU A 285 17.53 -20.04 -17.20
C LEU A 285 16.04 -20.23 -16.96
N GLU A 286 15.46 -19.47 -16.03
CA GLU A 286 14.03 -19.51 -15.70
C GLU A 286 13.53 -18.11 -15.31
N ILE A 287 12.33 -17.73 -15.82
CA ILE A 287 11.65 -16.54 -15.34
C ILE A 287 11.07 -16.86 -13.96
N VAL A 288 11.49 -16.10 -12.96
CA VAL A 288 11.11 -16.32 -11.57
C VAL A 288 10.22 -15.22 -11.00
N ASN A 289 10.21 -14.01 -11.60
CA ASN A 289 9.27 -12.95 -11.23
C ASN A 289 8.73 -12.30 -12.50
N TYR A 290 7.41 -12.26 -12.60
CA TYR A 290 6.64 -11.54 -13.61
C TYR A 290 6.17 -10.23 -12.99
N ASN A 291 6.94 -9.14 -13.15
CA ASN A 291 6.75 -7.90 -12.39
C ASN A 291 5.96 -6.82 -13.13
N LEU A 292 6.21 -6.65 -14.43
CA LEU A 292 5.54 -5.64 -15.26
C LEU A 292 5.44 -6.15 -16.69
N ALA A 293 4.24 -6.25 -17.21
CA ALA A 293 3.92 -6.83 -18.52
C ALA A 293 4.80 -6.24 -19.65
N GLY A 294 5.50 -7.10 -20.36
CA GLY A 294 6.41 -6.75 -21.44
C GLY A 294 7.66 -5.96 -21.04
N GLN A 295 7.79 -5.50 -19.79
CA GLN A 295 8.79 -4.52 -19.40
C GLN A 295 9.75 -4.94 -18.29
N GLN A 296 9.35 -5.84 -17.37
CA GLN A 296 10.22 -6.21 -16.26
C GLN A 296 9.99 -7.62 -15.75
N TYR A 297 11.01 -8.45 -15.91
CA TYR A 297 11.04 -9.84 -15.47
C TYR A 297 12.34 -10.14 -14.74
N ALA A 298 12.28 -10.94 -13.66
CA ALA A 298 13.48 -11.47 -13.03
C ALA A 298 13.79 -12.86 -13.58
N ILE A 299 15.05 -13.07 -13.94
CA ILE A 299 15.55 -14.32 -14.50
C ILE A 299 16.54 -14.90 -13.51
N ALA A 300 16.30 -16.13 -13.06
CA ALA A 300 17.29 -16.93 -12.35
C ALA A 300 18.06 -17.78 -13.35
N GLY A 301 19.36 -17.93 -13.15
CA GLY A 301 20.16 -18.76 -14.04
C GLY A 301 21.56 -19.04 -13.52
N THR A 302 22.24 -19.97 -14.20
CA THR A 302 23.68 -20.14 -14.04
C THR A 302 24.40 -18.88 -14.51
N ILE A 303 25.61 -18.65 -14.00
CA ILE A 303 26.43 -17.52 -14.45
C ILE A 303 26.64 -17.56 -15.96
N ALA A 304 26.86 -18.74 -16.52
CA ALA A 304 27.02 -18.93 -17.97
C ALA A 304 25.73 -18.66 -18.74
N GLY A 305 24.57 -19.14 -18.24
CA GLY A 305 23.25 -18.91 -18.84
C GLY A 305 22.89 -17.42 -18.87
N LEU A 306 23.12 -16.70 -17.77
CA LEU A 306 22.86 -15.25 -17.70
C LEU A 306 23.80 -14.45 -18.60
N LYS A 307 25.05 -14.91 -18.80
CA LYS A 307 25.96 -14.31 -19.81
C LYS A 307 25.45 -14.53 -21.23
N ALA A 308 24.94 -15.73 -21.54
CA ALA A 308 24.33 -16.02 -22.83
C ALA A 308 23.09 -15.15 -23.08
N LEU A 309 22.20 -15.02 -22.07
CA LEU A 309 21.03 -14.17 -22.16
C LEU A 309 21.38 -12.69 -22.36
N LYS A 310 22.39 -12.19 -21.62
CA LYS A 310 22.92 -10.84 -21.78
C LYS A 310 23.44 -10.60 -23.19
N ALA A 311 24.21 -11.52 -23.74
CA ALA A 311 24.78 -11.42 -25.08
C ALA A 311 23.70 -11.47 -26.17
N ASP A 312 22.71 -12.36 -26.05
CA ASP A 312 21.61 -12.47 -27.01
C ASP A 312 20.72 -11.23 -26.98
N SER A 313 20.29 -10.79 -25.79
CA SER A 313 19.47 -9.58 -25.63
C SER A 313 20.19 -8.33 -26.16
N ALA A 314 21.50 -8.20 -25.93
CA ALA A 314 22.30 -7.09 -26.45
C ALA A 314 22.35 -7.07 -27.99
N ARG A 315 22.49 -8.25 -28.66
CA ARG A 315 22.43 -8.34 -30.13
C ARG A 315 21.05 -7.91 -30.66
N ARG A 316 19.97 -8.35 -30.00
CA ARG A 316 18.59 -7.97 -30.39
C ARG A 316 18.32 -6.49 -30.19
N VAL A 317 18.78 -5.92 -29.06
CA VAL A 317 18.72 -4.47 -28.79
C VAL A 317 19.46 -3.68 -29.87
N ALA A 318 20.66 -4.12 -30.26
CA ALA A 318 21.44 -3.44 -31.31
C ALA A 318 20.70 -3.45 -32.67
N ALA A 319 19.99 -4.52 -33.01
CA ALA A 319 19.19 -4.62 -34.23
C ALA A 319 17.88 -3.82 -34.15
N PHE A 320 17.25 -3.74 -32.97
CA PHE A 320 15.96 -3.08 -32.73
C PHE A 320 16.10 -1.57 -32.48
N GLY A 321 17.22 -1.12 -31.88
CA GLY A 321 17.47 0.28 -31.54
C GLY A 321 17.02 0.67 -30.13
N GLY A 322 16.79 -0.28 -29.25
CA GLY A 322 16.37 -0.04 -27.86
C GLY A 322 17.52 0.29 -26.90
N LYS A 323 17.19 0.40 -25.62
CA LYS A 323 18.14 0.58 -24.51
C LYS A 323 18.63 -0.76 -23.98
N PRO A 324 19.72 -0.83 -23.19
CA PRO A 324 20.17 -2.08 -22.57
C PRO A 324 19.02 -2.82 -21.87
N ALA A 325 18.81 -4.07 -22.28
CA ALA A 325 17.65 -4.87 -21.89
C ALA A 325 17.91 -5.79 -20.70
N PHE A 326 19.17 -6.05 -20.36
CA PHE A 326 19.53 -7.00 -19.31
C PHE A 326 20.53 -6.39 -18.32
N MET A 327 20.26 -6.62 -17.02
CA MET A 327 21.14 -6.20 -15.92
C MET A 327 21.20 -7.29 -14.85
N LEU A 328 22.40 -7.65 -14.41
CA LEU A 328 22.55 -8.52 -13.23
C LEU A 328 22.09 -7.80 -11.98
N VAL A 329 21.40 -8.54 -11.10
CA VAL A 329 21.03 -8.05 -9.78
C VAL A 329 22.18 -8.32 -8.83
N PRO A 330 22.82 -7.28 -8.24
CA PRO A 330 23.95 -7.47 -7.34
C PRO A 330 23.57 -8.22 -6.07
N GLY A 331 24.53 -8.95 -5.49
CA GLY A 331 24.39 -9.56 -4.16
C GLY A 331 23.48 -10.77 -4.06
N ILE A 332 22.84 -11.21 -5.14
CA ILE A 332 21.99 -12.41 -5.16
C ILE A 332 22.76 -13.57 -5.76
N ASP A 333 22.89 -14.64 -4.98
CA ASP A 333 23.57 -15.88 -5.34
C ASP A 333 22.72 -17.16 -5.13
N VAL A 334 21.40 -16.97 -4.99
CA VAL A 334 20.39 -18.02 -4.91
C VAL A 334 19.39 -17.83 -6.05
N PRO A 335 19.02 -18.88 -6.80
CA PRO A 335 18.01 -18.79 -7.87
C PRO A 335 16.60 -18.80 -7.26
N PHE A 336 16.23 -17.70 -6.54
CA PHE A 336 14.96 -17.57 -5.86
C PHE A 336 13.79 -17.84 -6.80
N HIS A 337 12.76 -18.49 -6.28
CA HIS A 337 11.52 -18.81 -7.01
C HIS A 337 11.69 -19.73 -8.22
N SER A 338 12.86 -20.35 -8.40
CA SER A 338 13.07 -21.31 -9.47
C SER A 338 12.67 -22.73 -9.05
N THR A 339 12.41 -23.56 -10.06
CA THR A 339 12.11 -24.99 -9.87
C THR A 339 13.25 -25.77 -9.21
N LEU A 340 14.48 -25.27 -9.26
CA LEU A 340 15.63 -25.86 -8.58
C LEU A 340 15.46 -25.94 -7.04
N LEU A 341 14.65 -25.05 -6.47
CA LEU A 341 14.38 -25.01 -5.03
C LEU A 341 13.26 -25.98 -4.59
N ARG A 342 12.57 -26.66 -5.52
CA ARG A 342 11.46 -27.57 -5.19
C ARG A 342 11.83 -28.70 -4.26
N LYS A 343 13.07 -29.16 -4.29
CA LYS A 343 13.58 -30.19 -3.36
C LYS A 343 13.53 -29.78 -1.88
N GLY A 344 13.43 -28.48 -1.57
CA GLY A 344 13.28 -27.96 -0.23
C GLY A 344 11.85 -27.83 0.26
N VAL A 345 10.85 -28.01 -0.62
CA VAL A 345 9.44 -27.86 -0.28
C VAL A 345 8.99 -28.78 0.86
N PRO A 346 9.31 -30.07 0.89
CA PRO A 346 8.89 -30.95 1.98
C PRO A 346 9.43 -30.50 3.36
N GLU A 347 10.71 -30.18 3.44
CA GLU A 347 11.34 -29.71 4.68
C GLU A 347 10.70 -28.42 5.20
N PHE A 348 10.50 -27.46 4.32
CA PHE A 348 9.91 -26.19 4.72
C PHE A 348 8.41 -26.32 5.06
N ARG A 349 7.70 -27.20 4.38
CA ARG A 349 6.31 -27.58 4.71
C ARG A 349 6.19 -28.11 6.13
N ASP A 350 7.11 -28.97 6.56
CA ASP A 350 7.16 -29.49 7.93
C ASP A 350 7.36 -28.36 8.96
N LYS A 351 8.15 -27.33 8.62
CA LYS A 351 8.30 -26.13 9.45
C LYS A 351 7.00 -25.33 9.55
N LEU A 352 6.29 -25.15 8.42
CA LEU A 352 4.98 -24.49 8.41
C LEU A 352 3.97 -25.26 9.26
N ASP A 353 3.88 -26.57 9.09
CA ASP A 353 2.96 -27.41 9.86
C ASP A 353 3.24 -27.33 11.38
N ALA A 354 4.52 -27.21 11.77
CA ALA A 354 4.94 -27.13 13.17
C ALA A 354 4.72 -25.73 13.79
N LEU A 355 4.88 -24.67 13.02
CA LEU A 355 4.96 -23.29 13.54
C LEU A 355 3.68 -22.47 13.32
N LEU A 356 2.89 -22.76 12.28
CA LEU A 356 1.62 -22.05 12.09
C LEU A 356 0.69 -22.22 13.30
N PRO A 357 -0.06 -21.18 13.70
CA PRO A 357 -1.01 -21.26 14.82
C PRO A 357 -2.00 -22.42 14.65
N ALA A 358 -2.37 -23.04 15.74
CA ALA A 358 -3.34 -24.15 15.74
C ALA A 358 -4.72 -23.70 15.24
N TYR A 359 -5.09 -22.45 15.48
CA TYR A 359 -6.30 -21.81 15.02
C TYR A 359 -5.98 -20.57 14.20
N ILE A 360 -6.60 -20.45 13.02
CA ILE A 360 -6.54 -19.28 12.16
C ILE A 360 -7.96 -18.97 11.67
N ASP A 361 -8.36 -17.73 11.75
CA ASP A 361 -9.62 -17.26 11.17
C ASP A 361 -9.50 -17.08 9.64
N TYR A 362 -9.54 -18.20 8.92
CA TYR A 362 -9.40 -18.21 7.46
C TYR A 362 -10.50 -17.42 6.77
N ARG A 363 -11.77 -17.62 7.17
CA ARG A 363 -12.93 -16.95 6.53
C ARG A 363 -12.95 -15.46 6.82
N GLY A 364 -12.75 -15.06 8.06
CA GLY A 364 -12.81 -13.65 8.45
C GLY A 364 -11.59 -12.83 8.02
N ARG A 365 -10.46 -13.50 7.79
CA ARG A 365 -9.21 -12.79 7.50
C ARG A 365 -8.69 -12.97 6.08
N LEU A 366 -8.87 -14.14 5.45
CA LEU A 366 -8.22 -14.47 4.18
C LEU A 366 -9.18 -14.57 3.00
N VAL A 367 -10.36 -15.19 3.18
CA VAL A 367 -11.31 -15.41 2.07
C VAL A 367 -11.68 -14.09 1.41
N ASP A 368 -11.63 -14.06 0.08
CA ASP A 368 -11.92 -12.93 -0.81
C ASP A 368 -10.98 -11.71 -0.65
N ARG A 369 -9.92 -11.79 0.18
CA ARG A 369 -9.03 -10.65 0.48
C ARG A 369 -7.56 -10.92 0.22
N TYR A 370 -7.09 -12.11 0.58
CA TYR A 370 -5.71 -12.51 0.38
C TYR A 370 -5.49 -12.97 -1.05
N ILE A 371 -4.45 -12.41 -1.71
CA ILE A 371 -4.07 -12.79 -3.08
C ILE A 371 -2.71 -13.47 -3.04
N PRO A 372 -2.64 -14.81 -3.15
CA PRO A 372 -1.38 -15.56 -3.11
C PRO A 372 -0.53 -15.34 -4.35
N ASN A 373 0.81 -15.32 -4.19
CA ASN A 373 1.74 -15.25 -5.32
C ASN A 373 1.57 -16.45 -6.29
N LEU A 374 1.26 -17.61 -5.76
CA LEU A 374 1.24 -18.86 -6.52
C LEU A 374 0.13 -18.91 -7.57
N VAL A 375 -1.05 -18.38 -7.24
CA VAL A 375 -2.25 -18.46 -8.08
C VAL A 375 -2.83 -17.12 -8.51
N ALA A 376 -2.39 -16.00 -7.91
CA ALA A 376 -2.79 -14.64 -8.25
C ALA A 376 -4.32 -14.45 -8.38
N THR A 377 -5.09 -15.06 -7.49
CA THR A 377 -6.55 -14.95 -7.38
C THR A 377 -6.92 -14.87 -5.90
N PRO A 378 -8.05 -14.24 -5.51
CA PRO A 378 -8.45 -14.20 -4.11
C PRO A 378 -8.51 -15.59 -3.48
N PHE A 379 -8.04 -15.71 -2.25
CA PHE A 379 -8.08 -16.95 -1.49
C PHE A 379 -9.51 -17.38 -1.26
N GLU A 380 -9.82 -18.62 -1.60
CA GLU A 380 -11.11 -19.25 -1.39
C GLU A 380 -10.94 -20.62 -0.75
N MET A 381 -11.95 -21.05 -0.01
CA MET A 381 -11.99 -22.40 0.59
C MET A 381 -12.90 -23.30 -0.25
N THR A 382 -12.57 -23.44 -1.55
CA THR A 382 -13.35 -24.14 -2.56
C THR A 382 -12.53 -25.21 -3.27
N LYS A 383 -13.21 -26.15 -3.91
CA LYS A 383 -12.57 -27.21 -4.70
C LYS A 383 -11.87 -26.63 -5.93
N GLU A 384 -12.45 -25.61 -6.52
CA GLU A 384 -11.94 -24.88 -7.67
C GLU A 384 -10.64 -24.16 -7.32
N PHE A 385 -10.55 -23.55 -6.13
CA PHE A 385 -9.33 -22.90 -5.67
C PHE A 385 -8.22 -23.93 -5.39
N ALA A 386 -8.55 -25.07 -4.77
CA ALA A 386 -7.60 -26.16 -4.57
C ALA A 386 -7.09 -26.70 -5.92
N ALA A 387 -7.95 -26.82 -6.93
CA ALA A 387 -7.55 -27.22 -8.29
C ALA A 387 -6.57 -26.22 -8.93
N LYS A 388 -6.77 -24.91 -8.76
CA LYS A 388 -5.82 -23.88 -9.25
C LYS A 388 -4.42 -24.04 -8.61
N ILE A 389 -4.35 -24.42 -7.32
CA ILE A 389 -3.06 -24.71 -6.69
C ILE A 389 -2.41 -25.92 -7.36
N LEU A 390 -3.18 -26.98 -7.62
CA LEU A 390 -2.66 -28.20 -8.26
C LEU A 390 -2.22 -27.98 -9.71
N GLU A 391 -2.87 -27.07 -10.44
CA GLU A 391 -2.44 -26.63 -11.77
C GLU A 391 -1.09 -25.88 -11.73
N ALA A 392 -0.86 -25.10 -10.68
CA ALA A 392 0.37 -24.30 -10.54
C ALA A 392 1.56 -25.15 -10.07
N VAL A 393 1.33 -26.13 -9.17
CA VAL A 393 2.39 -26.95 -8.56
C VAL A 393 1.94 -28.38 -8.32
N PRO A 394 2.86 -29.37 -8.40
CA PRO A 394 2.53 -30.78 -8.23
C PRO A 394 2.38 -31.13 -6.72
N SER A 395 1.37 -30.56 -6.07
CA SER A 395 1.09 -30.83 -4.67
C SER A 395 0.41 -32.18 -4.47
N GLU A 396 1.14 -33.16 -3.95
CA GLU A 396 0.58 -34.47 -3.64
C GLU A 396 -0.50 -34.39 -2.55
N ARG A 397 -0.38 -33.45 -1.61
CA ARG A 397 -1.39 -33.25 -0.55
C ARG A 397 -2.72 -32.76 -1.14
N ILE A 398 -2.68 -31.73 -2.00
CA ILE A 398 -3.89 -31.23 -2.68
C ILE A 398 -4.47 -32.30 -3.58
N LYS A 399 -3.61 -32.99 -4.37
CA LYS A 399 -4.04 -34.07 -5.26
C LYS A 399 -4.78 -35.18 -4.50
N ALA A 400 -4.24 -35.65 -3.38
CA ALA A 400 -4.86 -36.70 -2.58
C ALA A 400 -6.24 -36.31 -2.05
N VAL A 401 -6.44 -35.04 -1.71
CA VAL A 401 -7.75 -34.53 -1.24
C VAL A 401 -8.74 -34.36 -2.39
N LEU A 402 -8.27 -33.96 -3.58
CA LEU A 402 -9.14 -33.75 -4.75
C LEU A 402 -9.56 -35.06 -5.43
N ASP A 403 -8.70 -36.09 -5.40
CA ASP A 403 -8.93 -37.37 -6.06
C ASP A 403 -10.03 -38.22 -5.39
N ASP A 404 -10.29 -37.99 -4.08
CA ASP A 404 -11.30 -38.73 -3.33
C ASP A 404 -12.39 -37.79 -2.82
N PRO A 405 -13.64 -37.91 -3.33
CA PRO A 405 -14.76 -37.05 -2.90
C PRO A 405 -15.05 -37.14 -1.40
N ALA A 406 -14.90 -38.30 -0.75
CA ALA A 406 -15.16 -38.46 0.66
C ALA A 406 -14.07 -37.76 1.51
N VAL A 407 -12.83 -37.78 1.04
CA VAL A 407 -11.74 -37.04 1.66
C VAL A 407 -11.99 -35.55 1.52
N TRP A 408 -12.37 -35.09 0.31
CA TRP A 408 -12.72 -33.68 0.08
C TRP A 408 -13.84 -33.23 1.03
N ASP A 409 -14.93 -33.97 1.13
CA ASP A 409 -16.07 -33.63 1.99
C ASP A 409 -15.64 -33.52 3.46
N SER A 410 -14.72 -34.39 3.92
CA SER A 410 -14.14 -34.31 5.26
C SER A 410 -13.32 -33.04 5.49
N TYR A 411 -12.62 -32.53 4.46
CA TYR A 411 -11.89 -31.27 4.54
C TYR A 411 -12.85 -30.08 4.45
N ALA A 412 -13.80 -30.09 3.54
CA ALA A 412 -14.75 -29.02 3.32
C ALA A 412 -15.69 -28.78 4.53
N ALA A 413 -15.91 -29.81 5.35
CA ALA A 413 -16.69 -29.72 6.58
C ALA A 413 -15.94 -29.05 7.76
N ASP A 414 -14.63 -28.84 7.64
CA ASP A 414 -13.78 -28.28 8.72
C ASP A 414 -12.87 -27.17 8.16
N ASP A 415 -13.24 -25.92 8.48
CA ASP A 415 -12.53 -24.74 8.03
C ASP A 415 -11.06 -24.72 8.47
N GLN A 416 -10.74 -25.24 9.66
CA GLN A 416 -9.35 -25.30 10.13
C GLN A 416 -8.54 -26.32 9.34
N LYS A 417 -9.13 -27.44 9.01
CA LYS A 417 -8.48 -28.51 8.26
C LYS A 417 -8.25 -28.09 6.80
N LEU A 418 -9.27 -27.57 6.12
CA LEU A 418 -9.17 -27.14 4.73
C LEU A 418 -8.28 -25.89 4.60
N GLY A 419 -8.55 -24.87 5.41
CA GLY A 419 -7.79 -23.62 5.38
C GLY A 419 -6.30 -23.85 5.65
N ARG A 420 -5.96 -24.71 6.62
CA ARG A 420 -4.58 -25.08 6.92
C ARG A 420 -3.91 -25.79 5.74
N LEU A 421 -4.58 -26.75 5.12
CA LEU A 421 -4.06 -27.44 3.95
C LEU A 421 -3.72 -26.43 2.83
N LEU A 422 -4.70 -25.59 2.46
CA LEU A 422 -4.54 -24.62 1.38
C LEU A 422 -3.42 -23.61 1.68
N LEU A 423 -3.42 -23.01 2.88
CA LEU A 423 -2.41 -22.03 3.26
C LEU A 423 -1.00 -22.64 3.32
N THR A 424 -0.86 -23.83 3.92
CA THR A 424 0.44 -24.52 4.00
C THR A 424 0.98 -24.85 2.62
N GLU A 425 0.14 -25.33 1.70
CA GLU A 425 0.58 -25.63 0.33
C GLU A 425 0.92 -24.35 -0.45
N LEU A 426 0.12 -23.30 -0.35
CA LEU A 426 0.45 -22.02 -0.96
C LEU A 426 1.82 -21.50 -0.51
N LEU A 427 2.10 -21.52 0.79
CA LEU A 427 3.34 -20.98 1.34
C LEU A 427 4.55 -21.89 1.15
N SER A 428 4.37 -23.21 1.19
CA SER A 428 5.48 -24.15 1.03
C SER A 428 6.04 -24.23 -0.40
N TRP A 429 5.19 -24.05 -1.41
CA TRP A 429 5.60 -24.01 -2.81
C TRP A 429 6.06 -22.64 -3.30
N GLN A 430 5.70 -21.58 -2.59
CA GLN A 430 5.90 -20.20 -3.02
C GLN A 430 7.36 -19.87 -3.36
N PHE A 431 8.32 -20.25 -2.52
CA PHE A 431 9.74 -19.92 -2.75
C PHE A 431 10.39 -20.69 -3.91
N ALA A 432 9.73 -21.74 -4.39
CA ALA A 432 10.15 -22.59 -5.50
C ALA A 432 9.25 -22.45 -6.73
N SER A 433 8.51 -21.38 -6.83
CA SER A 433 7.57 -21.08 -7.91
C SER A 433 7.61 -19.59 -8.26
N PRO A 434 7.35 -19.22 -9.53
CA PRO A 434 7.40 -17.83 -9.95
C PRO A 434 6.42 -16.93 -9.20
N VAL A 435 6.82 -15.68 -8.94
CA VAL A 435 5.94 -14.63 -8.42
C VAL A 435 5.11 -14.06 -9.57
N ARG A 436 3.78 -14.21 -9.50
CA ARG A 436 2.82 -13.80 -10.54
C ARG A 436 2.31 -12.37 -10.28
N TRP A 437 3.23 -11.40 -10.23
CA TRP A 437 2.89 -10.03 -9.83
C TRP A 437 2.14 -9.25 -10.92
N ILE A 438 2.41 -9.52 -12.20
CA ILE A 438 1.64 -8.97 -13.33
C ILE A 438 0.17 -9.32 -13.16
N GLU A 439 -0.15 -10.58 -12.93
CA GLU A 439 -1.53 -11.04 -12.75
C GLU A 439 -2.16 -10.50 -11.48
N THR A 440 -1.40 -10.41 -10.39
CA THR A 440 -1.86 -9.79 -9.13
C THR A 440 -2.25 -8.33 -9.34
N GLN A 441 -1.42 -7.54 -10.03
CA GLN A 441 -1.74 -6.14 -10.33
C GLN A 441 -2.91 -6.01 -11.32
N ALA A 442 -2.96 -6.86 -12.34
CA ALA A 442 -4.06 -6.88 -13.28
C ALA A 442 -5.41 -7.17 -12.59
N LEU A 443 -5.41 -8.10 -11.64
CA LEU A 443 -6.57 -8.40 -10.82
C LEU A 443 -6.98 -7.20 -9.94
N LEU A 444 -6.03 -6.60 -9.24
CA LEU A 444 -6.29 -5.46 -8.33
C LEU A 444 -6.84 -4.24 -9.07
N PHE A 445 -6.24 -3.90 -10.22
CA PHE A 445 -6.59 -2.70 -10.99
C PHE A 445 -7.73 -2.93 -11.99
N GLY A 446 -8.01 -4.18 -12.34
CA GLY A 446 -9.07 -4.52 -13.29
C GLY A 446 -10.44 -4.04 -12.83
N GLN A 447 -11.29 -3.68 -13.80
CA GLN A 447 -12.67 -3.25 -13.53
C GLN A 447 -13.49 -4.42 -12.99
N ARG A 448 -14.39 -4.14 -12.04
CA ARG A 448 -15.22 -5.17 -11.38
C ARG A 448 -16.15 -5.88 -12.37
N GLU A 449 -16.66 -5.17 -13.32
CA GLU A 449 -17.54 -5.67 -14.39
C GLU A 449 -16.83 -6.67 -15.31
N GLN A 450 -15.49 -6.64 -15.31
CA GLN A 450 -14.63 -7.54 -16.10
C GLN A 450 -13.92 -8.60 -15.24
N GLY A 451 -14.34 -8.75 -13.97
CA GLY A 451 -13.78 -9.74 -13.05
C GLY A 451 -12.56 -9.25 -12.28
N GLY A 452 -12.20 -7.99 -12.38
CA GLY A 452 -11.19 -7.35 -11.54
C GLY A 452 -11.74 -6.94 -10.17
N LEU A 453 -10.87 -6.42 -9.31
CA LEU A 453 -11.25 -5.99 -7.95
C LEU A 453 -11.58 -4.50 -7.85
N GLY A 454 -11.21 -3.70 -8.84
CA GLY A 454 -11.51 -2.28 -8.90
C GLY A 454 -10.98 -1.51 -7.70
N VAL A 455 -9.72 -1.74 -7.34
CA VAL A 455 -9.07 -1.09 -6.20
C VAL A 455 -8.95 0.41 -6.46
N GLU A 456 -9.35 1.21 -5.49
CA GLU A 456 -9.28 2.68 -5.54
C GLU A 456 -7.99 3.21 -4.93
N GLU A 457 -7.47 2.54 -3.90
CA GLU A 457 -6.18 2.85 -3.29
C GLU A 457 -5.28 1.61 -3.23
N TYR A 458 -4.07 1.75 -3.76
CA TYR A 458 -3.03 0.74 -3.73
C TYR A 458 -1.89 1.25 -2.84
N VAL A 459 -1.71 0.64 -1.67
CA VAL A 459 -0.82 1.14 -0.62
C VAL A 459 0.32 0.16 -0.38
N GLU A 460 1.54 0.57 -0.72
CA GLU A 460 2.74 -0.19 -0.38
C GLU A 460 3.17 0.08 1.07
N VAL A 461 3.22 -0.97 1.89
CA VAL A 461 3.81 -0.95 3.23
C VAL A 461 5.29 -1.32 3.10
N GLY A 462 6.13 -0.31 2.91
CA GLY A 462 7.55 -0.48 2.62
C GLY A 462 8.34 0.83 2.80
N LEU A 463 9.61 0.81 2.40
CA LEU A 463 10.51 1.95 2.58
C LEU A 463 10.17 3.10 1.61
N GLY A 464 10.06 4.32 2.13
CA GLY A 464 9.73 5.50 1.33
C GLY A 464 10.83 5.89 0.32
N ASN A 465 12.07 5.56 0.61
CA ASN A 465 13.22 5.80 -0.28
C ASN A 465 13.48 4.68 -1.30
N ALA A 466 12.72 3.59 -1.23
CA ALA A 466 12.81 2.46 -2.16
C ALA A 466 11.41 1.87 -2.47
N PRO A 467 10.46 2.68 -3.02
CA PRO A 467 9.07 2.28 -3.21
C PRO A 467 8.95 1.34 -4.44
N THR A 468 9.24 0.06 -4.28
CA THR A 468 9.29 -0.91 -5.37
C THR A 468 7.92 -1.25 -5.94
N LEU A 469 6.98 -1.66 -5.08
CA LEU A 469 5.64 -2.07 -5.52
C LEU A 469 4.77 -0.87 -5.92
N ALA A 470 4.90 0.27 -5.25
CA ALA A 470 4.24 1.49 -5.67
C ALA A 470 4.73 1.95 -7.06
N ASN A 471 6.04 1.83 -7.33
CA ASN A 471 6.59 2.14 -8.66
C ASN A 471 6.09 1.16 -9.72
N LEU A 472 5.99 -0.14 -9.41
CA LEU A 472 5.42 -1.13 -10.32
C LEU A 472 3.94 -0.85 -10.57
N GLY A 473 3.15 -0.58 -9.54
CA GLY A 473 1.74 -0.22 -9.66
C GLY A 473 1.52 1.02 -10.54
N THR A 474 2.29 2.09 -10.30
CA THR A 474 2.23 3.29 -11.13
C THR A 474 2.56 3.02 -12.60
N LYS A 475 3.54 2.14 -12.87
CA LYS A 475 3.90 1.78 -14.25
C LYS A 475 2.84 0.89 -14.90
N THR A 476 2.26 -0.06 -14.16
CA THR A 476 1.16 -0.92 -14.63
C THR A 476 -0.05 -0.07 -15.03
N LEU A 477 -0.44 0.92 -14.20
CA LEU A 477 -1.55 1.83 -14.51
C LEU A 477 -1.32 2.72 -15.76
N ARG A 478 -0.09 2.82 -16.24
CA ARG A 478 0.22 3.51 -17.51
C ARG A 478 0.14 2.62 -18.74
N LEU A 479 -0.07 1.32 -18.57
CA LEU A 479 -0.27 0.40 -19.69
C LEU A 479 -1.64 0.69 -20.36
N PRO A 480 -1.75 0.49 -21.68
CA PRO A 480 -2.98 0.80 -22.41
C PRO A 480 -4.25 0.14 -21.87
N GLU A 481 -4.13 -1.10 -21.35
CA GLU A 481 -5.25 -1.86 -20.79
C GLU A 481 -5.84 -1.25 -19.51
N PHE A 482 -5.11 -0.34 -18.85
CA PHE A 482 -5.56 0.38 -17.65
C PHE A 482 -5.87 1.86 -17.94
N ALA A 483 -5.97 2.26 -19.20
CA ALA A 483 -6.31 3.63 -19.55
C ALA A 483 -7.67 4.04 -18.93
N GLY A 484 -7.68 5.18 -18.24
CA GLY A 484 -8.89 5.67 -17.54
C GLY A 484 -9.11 5.05 -16.15
N ASN A 485 -8.14 4.30 -15.61
CA ASN A 485 -8.19 3.80 -14.25
C ASN A 485 -7.78 4.89 -13.25
N ASP A 486 -8.61 5.10 -12.22
CA ASP A 486 -8.47 6.16 -11.21
C ASP A 486 -7.77 5.70 -9.93
N THR A 487 -7.18 4.51 -9.90
CA THR A 487 -6.49 3.98 -8.72
C THR A 487 -5.34 4.90 -8.31
N VAL A 488 -5.34 5.30 -7.04
CA VAL A 488 -4.26 6.08 -6.43
C VAL A 488 -3.23 5.15 -5.81
N VAL A 489 -1.95 5.45 -6.04
CA VAL A 489 -0.82 4.63 -5.57
C VAL A 489 -0.05 5.37 -4.50
N TYR A 490 0.00 4.80 -3.29
CA TYR A 490 0.73 5.31 -2.15
C TYR A 490 1.84 4.36 -1.68
N ASN A 491 2.86 4.92 -1.03
CA ASN A 491 3.80 4.20 -0.19
C ASN A 491 3.81 4.85 1.21
N VAL A 492 3.71 4.06 2.26
CA VAL A 492 3.55 4.56 3.64
C VAL A 492 4.68 5.48 4.11
N GLY A 493 5.89 5.32 3.57
CA GLY A 493 7.04 6.16 3.92
C GLY A 493 7.24 7.36 2.99
N ARG A 494 6.83 7.26 1.71
CA ARG A 494 6.92 8.35 0.73
C ARG A 494 5.75 9.33 0.87
N ASP A 495 4.55 8.81 1.06
CA ASP A 495 3.30 9.57 1.05
C ASP A 495 2.71 9.67 2.47
N GLU A 496 3.57 9.88 3.47
CA GLU A 496 3.23 9.82 4.90
C GLU A 496 2.03 10.70 5.25
N GLY A 497 2.00 11.95 4.80
CA GLY A 497 0.90 12.88 5.04
C GLY A 497 -0.45 12.35 4.57
N ARG A 498 -0.51 11.81 3.35
CA ARG A 498 -1.74 11.25 2.78
C ARG A 498 -2.16 9.96 3.44
N VAL A 499 -1.24 9.02 3.63
CA VAL A 499 -1.53 7.69 4.20
C VAL A 499 -1.98 7.80 5.66
N TYR A 500 -1.31 8.63 6.46
CA TYR A 500 -1.67 8.86 7.86
C TYR A 500 -2.74 9.94 8.05
N MET A 501 -3.20 10.57 6.95
CA MET A 501 -4.20 11.64 6.97
C MET A 501 -3.80 12.82 7.87
N THR A 502 -2.55 13.28 7.74
CA THR A 502 -2.02 14.44 8.49
C THR A 502 -1.79 15.66 7.61
N ASP A 503 -1.89 15.53 6.31
CA ASP A 503 -1.67 16.59 5.31
C ASP A 503 -2.80 17.62 5.22
N THR A 504 -3.94 17.34 5.85
CA THR A 504 -5.13 18.20 5.89
C THR A 504 -5.65 18.40 7.31
N ASP A 505 -4.83 18.12 8.32
CA ASP A 505 -5.20 18.46 9.69
C ASP A 505 -5.38 19.98 9.76
N SER A 506 -6.57 20.41 10.17
CA SER A 506 -6.91 21.84 10.25
C SER A 506 -5.94 22.57 11.17
N LEU A 507 -5.41 23.68 10.70
CA LEU A 507 -4.64 24.62 11.52
C LEU A 507 -5.54 25.60 12.29
N VAL A 508 -6.85 25.47 12.14
CA VAL A 508 -7.82 26.31 12.85
C VAL A 508 -7.85 25.87 14.32
N PRO A 509 -7.59 26.76 15.26
CA PRO A 509 -7.71 26.43 16.68
C PRO A 509 -9.13 25.96 17.02
N ASP A 510 -9.27 24.96 17.90
CA ASP A 510 -10.55 24.40 18.38
C ASP A 510 -11.48 25.46 19.04
N ASP A 511 -10.98 26.66 19.27
CA ASP A 511 -11.63 27.75 19.99
C ASP A 511 -12.20 28.86 19.09
N GLU A 512 -12.66 28.62 17.89
CA GLU A 512 -13.38 29.67 17.17
C GLU A 512 -14.75 29.95 17.82
N PRO A 513 -14.99 31.17 18.35
CA PRO A 513 -16.23 31.48 19.06
C PRO A 513 -17.47 31.64 18.15
N GLU A 514 -17.38 31.28 16.87
CA GLU A 514 -18.46 31.44 15.89
C GLU A 514 -19.71 30.59 16.17
N GLU A 515 -19.59 29.44 16.86
CA GLU A 515 -20.76 28.62 17.21
C GLU A 515 -21.67 29.28 18.29
N ALA A 516 -21.12 30.09 19.14
CA ALA A 516 -21.89 30.75 20.19
C ALA A 516 -22.74 31.93 19.68
N ALA A 517 -22.36 32.54 18.55
CA ALA A 517 -23.08 33.68 17.98
C ALA A 517 -24.29 33.25 17.12
N ALA A 518 -24.29 32.03 16.59
CA ALA A 518 -25.36 31.52 15.70
C ALA A 518 -26.55 30.90 16.44
N SER A 519 -26.42 30.65 17.75
CA SER A 519 -27.47 29.99 18.57
C SER A 519 -28.22 30.89 19.52
N ALA A 520 -27.94 32.21 19.52
CA ALA A 520 -28.72 33.15 20.35
C ALA A 520 -30.02 33.57 19.64
N PRO A 521 -31.20 33.46 20.29
CA PRO A 521 -32.41 33.99 19.73
C PRO A 521 -32.27 35.51 19.60
N VAL A 522 -32.67 36.08 18.46
CA VAL A 522 -32.75 37.51 18.25
C VAL A 522 -33.82 38.06 19.18
N GLU A 523 -33.43 38.52 20.36
CA GLU A 523 -34.28 39.43 21.15
C GLU A 523 -34.22 40.80 20.51
N THR A 524 -35.36 41.22 20.00
CA THR A 524 -35.58 42.59 19.55
C THR A 524 -35.51 43.54 20.77
N ALA A 525 -34.47 44.32 20.87
CA ALA A 525 -34.40 45.43 21.83
C ALA A 525 -34.25 46.77 21.10
N PRO A 526 -34.83 47.85 21.67
CA PRO A 526 -35.04 49.12 20.95
C PRO A 526 -33.80 50.01 20.92
N ALA A 527 -33.81 50.84 19.88
CA ALA A 527 -32.78 51.83 19.59
C ALA A 527 -32.41 52.77 20.76
N GLY A 528 -31.12 53.04 20.91
CA GLY A 528 -30.67 54.24 21.59
C GLY A 528 -29.28 54.18 22.24
N GLY A 529 -28.33 54.96 21.74
CA GLY A 529 -27.28 55.52 22.57
C GLY A 529 -25.83 55.26 22.16
N SER A 530 -25.31 56.21 21.44
CA SER A 530 -23.90 56.52 21.19
C SER A 530 -23.02 56.51 22.43
N ALA A 531 -21.85 55.91 22.41
CA ALA A 531 -20.69 56.40 23.17
C ALA A 531 -19.35 55.92 22.58
N VAL A 532 -18.53 56.88 22.26
CA VAL A 532 -17.15 56.85 21.83
C VAL A 532 -16.22 56.71 23.03
N ALA A 533 -15.19 55.89 22.98
CA ALA A 533 -13.88 56.11 23.67
C ALA A 533 -12.85 55.07 23.20
N LYS A 534 -11.88 55.49 22.51
CA LYS A 534 -10.49 55.93 22.73
C LYS A 534 -9.50 54.83 23.14
N LEU A 535 -8.64 54.55 22.15
CA LEU A 535 -7.18 54.42 22.12
C LEU A 535 -6.39 54.26 23.46
N GLY A 536 -5.53 53.28 23.47
CA GLY A 536 -4.37 53.22 24.34
C GLY A 536 -3.25 52.35 23.75
N SER A 537 -2.22 53.03 23.34
CA SER A 537 -0.94 52.56 22.75
C SER A 537 0.04 52.03 23.80
N GLY A 538 0.97 51.15 23.36
CA GLY A 538 2.20 50.88 24.11
C GLY A 538 2.91 49.63 23.56
N ALA A 539 3.76 49.79 22.67
CA ALA A 539 5.23 49.79 22.63
C ALA A 539 5.96 48.47 22.95
N ALA A 540 6.70 48.02 21.94
CA ALA A 540 7.78 47.02 22.00
C ALA A 540 9.02 47.56 22.75
N PRO A 541 10.05 46.74 23.04
CA PRO A 541 11.26 46.71 22.23
C PRO A 541 11.85 45.31 22.03
N ALA A 542 12.35 45.00 20.96
CA ALA A 542 13.63 45.07 20.19
C ALA A 542 14.89 44.48 20.88
N ASN A 543 15.56 43.67 20.13
CA ASN A 543 16.98 43.41 19.91
C ASN A 543 17.39 41.94 20.12
N ALA A 544 18.30 41.32 19.39
CA ALA A 544 19.05 41.61 18.18
C ALA A 544 19.77 40.33 17.77
N ALA A 545 19.85 40.12 16.45
CA ALA A 545 20.99 39.70 15.64
C ALA A 545 21.91 38.56 16.12
N THR A 546 22.30 37.62 15.32
CA THR A 546 23.18 37.68 14.14
C THR A 546 23.28 36.31 13.42
N GLU A 547 23.23 36.36 12.10
CA GLU A 547 24.08 35.73 11.06
C GLU A 547 24.42 34.23 11.14
N ALA A 548 24.51 33.46 10.10
CA ALA A 548 24.42 33.60 8.64
C ALA A 548 24.61 32.22 7.99
N ALA A 549 24.14 32.14 6.77
CA ALA A 549 24.63 31.41 5.61
C ALA A 549 23.88 30.11 5.21
N GLN A 550 23.04 30.27 4.19
CA GLN A 550 23.06 29.70 2.83
C GLN A 550 23.29 28.18 2.73
N THR A 551 22.41 27.39 2.08
CA THR A 551 22.04 27.44 0.67
C THR A 551 20.86 26.50 0.36
N THR A 552 19.92 26.98 -0.45
CA THR A 552 19.20 26.41 -1.59
C THR A 552 18.43 25.10 -1.41
N ASP A 553 17.15 25.20 -1.51
CA ASP A 553 16.25 25.15 -2.66
C ASP A 553 15.27 23.96 -2.61
N GLY A 554 13.99 24.21 -2.78
CA GLY A 554 12.97 23.20 -3.06
C GLY A 554 11.69 23.29 -2.24
N SER A 555 11.12 24.49 -2.05
CA SER A 555 9.75 24.62 -1.55
C SER A 555 8.74 24.33 -2.65
N VAL A 556 7.88 23.35 -2.47
CA VAL A 556 6.60 23.31 -3.16
C VAL A 556 5.52 23.62 -2.14
N ALA A 557 5.04 24.85 -2.21
CA ALA A 557 3.91 25.33 -1.45
C ALA A 557 2.64 24.57 -1.84
N GLY A 558 1.98 23.99 -0.85
CA GLY A 558 0.60 23.53 -1.00
C GLY A 558 -0.30 24.73 -1.22
N GLN A 559 -0.87 24.86 -2.41
CA GLN A 559 -1.95 25.80 -2.66
C GLN A 559 -3.26 25.16 -2.24
N SER A 560 -3.94 25.79 -1.28
CA SER A 560 -5.35 25.55 -1.04
C SER A 560 -6.13 26.06 -2.25
N THR A 561 -6.70 25.17 -3.05
CA THR A 561 -7.59 25.55 -4.16
C THR A 561 -8.96 25.90 -3.58
N GLY A 562 -9.21 27.18 -3.37
CA GLY A 562 -10.56 27.71 -3.20
C GLY A 562 -11.30 27.64 -4.54
N LEU A 563 -12.31 26.80 -4.64
CA LEU A 563 -13.23 26.80 -5.77
C LEU A 563 -14.32 27.86 -5.53
N SER A 564 -14.24 28.98 -6.23
CA SER A 564 -15.34 29.93 -6.31
C SER A 564 -16.34 29.47 -7.39
N ALA A 565 -17.51 29.00 -6.97
CA ALA A 565 -18.59 28.71 -7.90
C ALA A 565 -19.45 29.98 -8.11
N SER A 566 -19.33 30.59 -9.27
CA SER A 566 -20.22 31.68 -9.71
C SER A 566 -21.51 31.08 -10.24
N SER A 567 -22.66 31.42 -9.65
CA SER A 567 -23.98 31.01 -10.16
C SER A 567 -24.40 31.82 -11.37
N ARG A 568 -23.69 31.71 -12.50
CA ARG A 568 -24.20 32.19 -13.77
C ARG A 568 -24.90 31.08 -14.54
N GLY A 569 -26.21 31.16 -14.54
CA GLY A 569 -27.11 30.78 -15.61
C GLY A 569 -27.08 29.34 -16.10
N LEU A 570 -28.01 28.55 -15.63
CA LEU A 570 -28.73 27.62 -16.51
C LEU A 570 -30.16 28.09 -16.60
N GLN A 571 -30.49 28.65 -17.76
CA GLN A 571 -31.86 28.73 -18.24
C GLN A 571 -32.34 27.36 -18.68
#